data_deceb46a69592bbb01cd52644875ed0c
#
_entry.id   deceb46a69592bbb01cd52644875ed0c
#
_cell.length_a   1.000
_cell.length_b   1.000
_cell.length_c   1.000
_cell.angle_alpha   90.00
_cell.angle_beta   90.00
_cell.angle_gamma   90.00
#
_symmetry.space_group_name_H-M   'P 1'
#
loop_
_entity.id
_entity.type
_entity.pdbx_description
1 polymer ?
#
loop_
_entity_poly.entity_id
_entity_poly.type
_entity_poly.pdbx_seq_one_letter_code
_entity_poly.pdbx_strand_id
1 'polypeptide(L)'
;MRILVAGKSGQVANALSRQAEAHGVAMTCLGRPDLDITDASSIGFALDAHKPEIVINAAAYTAVDKAESERDEAFAVNAKGPELLAQATAGREIPLLHVSTDYVFPGDKTGPYVESDLTGPTGIYGQSKLAGEEAVRAHNPRHVILRTAWVFDETGSNFPKTMLRLAAERDEISVVSDQYGNPTDAHEIASALLAIAKRIEDAPPDAPWGIFHFGGPETMNWAEFARRVLAVSARSGGPTAAIVDISTDEYPTPAKRPANSMLDSSLFEARFGYRAAPLENSLERCMPEWLKGIRFSA
;
A
#
# COMPACT_ATOMS: atom_id res chain seq x y z
N MET A 1 -11.69 20.67 -2.62
CA MET A 1 -10.28 20.23 -2.79
C MET A 1 -10.13 19.39 -4.07
N ARG A 2 -9.12 19.69 -4.90
CA ARG A 2 -8.77 18.91 -6.10
C ARG A 2 -7.52 18.06 -5.81
N ILE A 3 -7.63 16.75 -6.01
CA ILE A 3 -6.53 15.80 -5.79
C ILE A 3 -6.16 15.11 -7.11
N LEU A 4 -4.89 15.12 -7.45
CA LEU A 4 -4.32 14.29 -8.52
C LEU A 4 -3.66 13.06 -7.90
N VAL A 5 -4.07 11.89 -8.35
CA VAL A 5 -3.45 10.61 -7.96
C VAL A 5 -2.59 10.11 -9.13
N ALA A 6 -1.28 10.01 -8.90
CA ALA A 6 -0.41 9.25 -9.77
C ALA A 6 -0.59 7.75 -9.46
N GLY A 7 -1.25 7.05 -10.39
CA GLY A 7 -1.74 5.69 -10.25
C GLY A 7 -3.20 5.60 -10.69
N LYS A 8 -3.54 4.67 -11.61
CA LYS A 8 -4.89 4.55 -12.19
C LYS A 8 -5.56 3.21 -11.88
N SER A 9 -4.80 2.12 -11.87
CA SER A 9 -5.31 0.75 -11.79
C SER A 9 -4.85 -0.02 -10.54
N GLY A 10 -4.02 0.59 -9.69
CA GLY A 10 -3.55 -0.02 -8.44
C GLY A 10 -4.65 -0.06 -7.36
N GLN A 11 -4.53 -0.96 -6.39
CA GLN A 11 -5.52 -1.16 -5.33
C GLN A 11 -5.82 0.15 -4.57
N VAL A 12 -4.78 0.90 -4.16
CA VAL A 12 -4.94 2.17 -3.43
C VAL A 12 -5.58 3.24 -4.32
N ALA A 13 -5.19 3.36 -5.59
CA ALA A 13 -5.78 4.34 -6.51
C ALA A 13 -7.27 4.05 -6.77
N ASN A 14 -7.62 2.78 -6.94
CA ASN A 14 -9.03 2.36 -7.09
C ASN A 14 -9.84 2.65 -5.83
N ALA A 15 -9.28 2.36 -4.64
CA ALA A 15 -9.96 2.65 -3.38
C ALA A 15 -10.16 4.16 -3.16
N LEU A 16 -9.16 4.99 -3.49
CA LEU A 16 -9.28 6.46 -3.48
C LEU A 16 -10.38 6.94 -4.42
N SER A 17 -10.41 6.44 -5.66
CA SER A 17 -11.42 6.80 -6.64
C SER A 17 -12.86 6.48 -6.18
N ARG A 18 -13.05 5.32 -5.53
CA ARG A 18 -14.37 4.92 -4.99
C ARG A 18 -14.84 5.81 -3.84
N GLN A 19 -13.93 6.38 -3.05
CA GLN A 19 -14.27 7.18 -1.87
C GLN A 19 -14.36 8.69 -2.16
N ALA A 20 -13.86 9.16 -3.30
CA ALA A 20 -13.71 10.58 -3.61
C ALA A 20 -15.02 11.36 -3.48
N GLU A 21 -16.11 10.85 -4.05
CA GLU A 21 -17.43 11.51 -4.06
C GLU A 21 -17.99 11.64 -2.64
N ALA A 22 -17.90 10.58 -1.83
CA ALA A 22 -18.41 10.58 -0.46
C ALA A 22 -17.68 11.59 0.44
N HIS A 23 -16.42 11.92 0.11
CA HIS A 23 -15.61 12.92 0.81
C HIS A 23 -15.65 14.31 0.18
N GLY A 24 -16.47 14.54 -0.86
CA GLY A 24 -16.56 15.83 -1.55
C GLY A 24 -15.26 16.27 -2.25
N VAL A 25 -14.44 15.30 -2.71
CA VAL A 25 -13.14 15.54 -3.33
C VAL A 25 -13.25 15.38 -4.83
N ALA A 26 -12.81 16.40 -5.59
CA ALA A 26 -12.61 16.29 -7.03
C ALA A 26 -11.29 15.54 -7.30
N MET A 27 -11.39 14.25 -7.56
CA MET A 27 -10.24 13.37 -7.73
C MET A 27 -10.01 12.98 -9.18
N THR A 28 -8.75 13.06 -9.62
CA THR A 28 -8.31 12.60 -10.93
C THR A 28 -7.20 11.56 -10.75
N CYS A 29 -7.46 10.31 -11.13
CA CYS A 29 -6.48 9.22 -11.08
C CYS A 29 -5.88 9.02 -12.48
N LEU A 30 -4.59 9.25 -12.63
CA LEU A 30 -3.85 9.12 -13.88
C LEU A 30 -2.75 8.07 -13.80
N GLY A 31 -2.55 7.38 -14.89
CA GLY A 31 -1.44 6.46 -15.12
C GLY A 31 -1.09 6.47 -16.60
N ARG A 32 -0.11 5.68 -17.02
CA ARG A 32 0.29 5.60 -18.43
C ARG A 32 -0.89 5.26 -19.34
N PRO A 33 -1.05 5.90 -20.49
CA PRO A 33 -0.14 6.91 -21.07
C PRO A 33 -0.37 8.36 -20.60
N ASP A 34 -1.44 8.64 -19.82
CA ASP A 34 -1.85 10.00 -19.45
C ASP A 34 -0.89 10.67 -18.45
N LEU A 35 -0.25 9.87 -17.60
CA LEU A 35 0.80 10.29 -16.65
C LEU A 35 1.84 9.18 -16.51
N ASP A 36 3.05 9.46 -17.00
CA ASP A 36 4.25 8.68 -16.70
C ASP A 36 5.08 9.43 -15.65
N ILE A 37 5.20 8.88 -14.44
CA ILE A 37 5.97 9.51 -13.36
C ILE A 37 7.48 9.50 -13.60
N THR A 38 7.97 8.72 -14.57
CA THR A 38 9.40 8.68 -14.95
C THR A 38 9.77 9.74 -16.00
N ASP A 39 8.77 10.51 -16.48
CA ASP A 39 8.95 11.60 -17.42
C ASP A 39 8.51 12.94 -16.81
N ALA A 40 9.49 13.85 -16.62
CA ALA A 40 9.26 15.19 -16.06
C ALA A 40 8.26 16.02 -16.90
N SER A 41 8.26 15.85 -18.22
CA SER A 41 7.35 16.57 -19.12
C SER A 41 5.90 16.10 -18.93
N SER A 42 5.71 14.79 -18.83
CA SER A 42 4.41 14.18 -18.53
C SER A 42 3.85 14.66 -17.20
N ILE A 43 4.68 14.70 -16.15
CA ILE A 43 4.31 15.25 -14.84
C ILE A 43 3.91 16.71 -14.94
N GLY A 44 4.75 17.55 -15.59
CA GLY A 44 4.46 18.97 -15.77
C GLY A 44 3.12 19.20 -16.47
N PHE A 45 2.86 18.49 -17.56
CA PHE A 45 1.62 18.55 -18.32
C PHE A 45 0.40 18.19 -17.46
N ALA A 46 0.46 17.11 -16.69
CA ALA A 46 -0.63 16.68 -15.82
C ALA A 46 -0.92 17.71 -14.71
N LEU A 47 0.12 18.26 -14.07
CA LEU A 47 -0.04 19.30 -13.05
C LEU A 47 -0.66 20.58 -13.59
N ASP A 48 -0.24 21.02 -14.77
CA ASP A 48 -0.75 22.27 -15.41
C ASP A 48 -2.18 22.11 -15.92
N ALA A 49 -2.54 20.92 -16.43
CA ALA A 49 -3.88 20.61 -16.91
C ALA A 49 -4.90 20.47 -15.78
N HIS A 50 -4.55 19.79 -14.71
CA HIS A 50 -5.49 19.47 -13.62
C HIS A 50 -5.42 20.43 -12.44
N LYS A 51 -4.35 21.21 -12.30
CA LYS A 51 -4.16 22.21 -11.23
C LYS A 51 -4.52 21.66 -9.84
N PRO A 52 -3.95 20.53 -9.42
CA PRO A 52 -4.29 19.91 -8.15
C PRO A 52 -3.84 20.77 -6.97
N GLU A 53 -4.57 20.67 -5.88
CA GLU A 53 -4.20 21.26 -4.59
C GLU A 53 -3.36 20.29 -3.75
N ILE A 54 -3.47 18.99 -4.04
CA ILE A 54 -2.66 17.92 -3.45
C ILE A 54 -2.37 16.88 -4.52
N VAL A 55 -1.16 16.31 -4.49
CA VAL A 55 -0.79 15.15 -5.31
C VAL A 55 -0.59 13.94 -4.40
N ILE A 56 -1.18 12.79 -4.77
CA ILE A 56 -0.96 11.51 -4.12
C ILE A 56 -0.19 10.61 -5.08
N ASN A 57 0.99 10.16 -4.70
CA ASN A 57 1.73 9.15 -5.45
C ASN A 57 1.41 7.75 -4.94
N ALA A 58 0.51 7.06 -5.62
CA ALA A 58 0.17 5.65 -5.44
C ALA A 58 0.74 4.75 -6.56
N ALA A 59 1.52 5.31 -7.48
CA ALA A 59 2.22 4.55 -8.52
C ALA A 59 3.49 3.93 -7.94
N ALA A 60 3.70 2.65 -8.21
CA ALA A 60 4.90 1.93 -7.80
C ALA A 60 5.14 0.69 -8.69
N TYR A 61 6.39 0.29 -8.79
CA TYR A 61 6.78 -1.04 -9.22
C TYR A 61 6.65 -1.97 -7.99
N THR A 62 5.67 -2.86 -8.00
CA THR A 62 5.31 -3.68 -6.82
C THR A 62 5.61 -5.18 -6.99
N ALA A 63 6.20 -5.59 -8.11
CA ALA A 63 6.56 -6.98 -8.36
C ALA A 63 7.86 -7.34 -7.61
N VAL A 64 7.74 -7.59 -6.30
CA VAL A 64 8.86 -7.75 -5.34
C VAL A 64 9.91 -8.74 -5.84
N ASP A 65 9.48 -9.93 -6.31
CA ASP A 65 10.41 -10.97 -6.79
C ASP A 65 11.08 -10.61 -8.12
N LYS A 66 10.35 -9.97 -9.02
CA LYS A 66 10.91 -9.50 -10.29
C LYS A 66 11.89 -8.34 -10.10
N ALA A 67 11.71 -7.52 -9.08
CA ALA A 67 12.62 -6.41 -8.78
C ALA A 67 14.07 -6.89 -8.63
N GLU A 68 14.31 -8.12 -8.16
CA GLU A 68 15.65 -8.67 -8.04
C GLU A 68 16.36 -8.82 -9.39
N SER A 69 15.62 -9.02 -10.48
CA SER A 69 16.14 -9.11 -11.87
C SER A 69 15.87 -7.86 -12.72
N GLU A 70 14.88 -7.04 -12.33
CA GLU A 70 14.44 -5.83 -13.05
C GLU A 70 14.79 -4.56 -12.25
N ARG A 71 16.02 -4.51 -11.71
CA ARG A 71 16.50 -3.45 -10.81
C ARG A 71 16.32 -2.04 -11.38
N ASP A 72 16.69 -1.84 -12.63
CA ASP A 72 16.66 -0.53 -13.26
C ASP A 72 15.22 -0.01 -13.39
N GLU A 73 14.26 -0.87 -13.75
CA GLU A 73 12.85 -0.53 -13.80
C GLU A 73 12.30 -0.23 -12.40
N ALA A 74 12.66 -1.04 -11.41
CA ALA A 74 12.24 -0.81 -10.02
C ALA A 74 12.73 0.56 -9.52
N PHE A 75 13.99 0.93 -9.76
CA PHE A 75 14.53 2.23 -9.36
C PHE A 75 13.98 3.38 -10.20
N ALA A 76 13.74 3.19 -11.50
CA ALA A 76 13.13 4.21 -12.35
C ALA A 76 11.74 4.59 -11.82
N VAL A 77 10.90 3.62 -11.49
CA VAL A 77 9.53 3.87 -11.02
C VAL A 77 9.49 4.25 -9.54
N ASN A 78 10.25 3.57 -8.67
CA ASN A 78 10.14 3.72 -7.22
C ASN A 78 11.06 4.80 -6.62
N ALA A 79 12.10 5.22 -7.32
CA ALA A 79 13.03 6.26 -6.86
C ALA A 79 12.98 7.50 -7.76
N LYS A 80 13.29 7.35 -9.06
CA LYS A 80 13.32 8.49 -9.99
C LYS A 80 11.95 9.13 -10.20
N GLY A 81 10.88 8.32 -10.31
CA GLY A 81 9.51 8.82 -10.43
C GLY A 81 9.11 9.72 -9.25
N PRO A 82 9.20 9.26 -7.99
CA PRO A 82 8.96 10.09 -6.81
C PRO A 82 9.85 11.34 -6.72
N GLU A 83 11.12 11.26 -7.13
CA GLU A 83 12.02 12.42 -7.21
C GLU A 83 11.44 13.50 -8.13
N LEU A 84 11.09 13.12 -9.36
CA LEU A 84 10.53 14.04 -10.35
C LEU A 84 9.19 14.63 -9.90
N LEU A 85 8.32 13.82 -9.30
CA LEU A 85 7.07 14.31 -8.71
C LEU A 85 7.33 15.31 -7.58
N ALA A 86 8.27 15.01 -6.69
CA ALA A 86 8.61 15.90 -5.58
C ALA A 86 9.17 17.25 -6.06
N GLN A 87 10.06 17.23 -7.06
CA GLN A 87 10.59 18.45 -7.68
C GLN A 87 9.48 19.28 -8.34
N ALA A 88 8.62 18.64 -9.14
CA ALA A 88 7.56 19.32 -9.87
C ALA A 88 6.47 19.90 -8.95
N THR A 89 6.12 19.19 -7.87
CA THR A 89 5.14 19.64 -6.89
C THR A 89 5.71 20.73 -5.98
N ALA A 90 6.96 20.62 -5.54
CA ALA A 90 7.63 21.65 -4.73
C ALA A 90 7.73 22.99 -5.49
N GLY A 91 8.10 22.98 -6.78
CA GLY A 91 8.15 24.17 -7.61
C GLY A 91 6.80 24.88 -7.79
N ARG A 92 5.70 24.23 -7.42
CA ARG A 92 4.32 24.76 -7.47
C ARG A 92 3.70 24.90 -6.08
N GLU A 93 4.47 24.69 -5.03
CA GLU A 93 4.02 24.70 -3.63
C GLU A 93 2.87 23.70 -3.33
N ILE A 94 2.77 22.62 -4.11
CA ILE A 94 1.74 21.57 -3.96
C ILE A 94 2.24 20.51 -2.97
N PRO A 95 1.46 20.14 -1.92
CA PRO A 95 1.75 19.02 -1.05
C PRO A 95 1.79 17.68 -1.81
N LEU A 96 2.77 16.83 -1.45
CA LEU A 96 2.94 15.49 -2.00
C LEU A 96 2.72 14.42 -0.92
N LEU A 97 1.71 13.56 -1.10
CA LEU A 97 1.53 12.34 -0.31
C LEU A 97 2.15 11.18 -1.08
N HIS A 98 3.04 10.43 -0.47
CA HIS A 98 3.75 9.31 -1.12
C HIS A 98 3.50 8.01 -0.37
N VAL A 99 2.91 7.02 -1.03
CA VAL A 99 2.70 5.68 -0.47
C VAL A 99 4.00 4.89 -0.56
N SER A 100 4.48 4.45 0.61
CA SER A 100 5.67 3.62 0.76
C SER A 100 5.34 2.25 1.37
N THR A 101 6.34 1.54 1.89
CA THR A 101 6.25 0.14 2.27
C THR A 101 7.02 -0.17 3.56
N ASP A 102 6.59 -1.21 4.26
CA ASP A 102 7.26 -1.90 5.34
C ASP A 102 8.62 -2.53 4.93
N TYR A 103 8.81 -2.83 3.63
CA TYR A 103 10.06 -3.41 3.08
C TYR A 103 11.27 -2.46 3.15
N VAL A 104 11.11 -1.24 3.61
CA VAL A 104 12.24 -0.33 3.92
C VAL A 104 12.99 -0.74 5.18
N PHE A 105 12.42 -1.64 5.98
CA PHE A 105 13.02 -2.14 7.21
C PHE A 105 13.77 -3.48 6.99
N PRO A 106 14.77 -3.80 7.84
CA PRO A 106 15.55 -5.04 7.72
C PRO A 106 14.76 -6.30 8.07
N GLY A 107 13.71 -6.20 8.89
CA GLY A 107 12.85 -7.32 9.26
C GLY A 107 13.33 -8.16 10.44
N ASP A 108 14.27 -7.69 11.23
CA ASP A 108 14.94 -8.39 12.33
C ASP A 108 14.54 -7.88 13.73
N LYS A 109 13.75 -6.83 13.81
CA LYS A 109 13.26 -6.25 15.07
C LYS A 109 12.23 -7.17 15.74
N THR A 110 12.26 -7.24 17.07
CA THR A 110 11.17 -7.83 17.85
C THR A 110 10.09 -6.76 18.10
N GLY A 111 8.84 -7.04 17.67
CA GLY A 111 7.71 -6.12 17.76
C GLY A 111 7.62 -5.10 16.60
N PRO A 112 6.59 -4.25 16.59
CA PRO A 112 6.32 -3.34 15.48
C PRO A 112 7.40 -2.27 15.29
N TYR A 113 7.66 -1.90 14.03
CA TYR A 113 8.51 -0.76 13.67
C TYR A 113 7.77 0.55 13.90
N VAL A 114 8.49 1.53 14.46
CA VAL A 114 8.07 2.92 14.56
C VAL A 114 8.82 3.79 13.54
N GLU A 115 8.33 4.98 13.25
CA GLU A 115 8.86 5.85 12.21
C GLU A 115 10.33 6.26 12.41
N SER A 116 10.80 6.27 13.66
CA SER A 116 12.19 6.59 14.04
C SER A 116 13.15 5.41 13.97
N ASP A 117 12.67 4.20 13.73
CA ASP A 117 13.53 3.03 13.59
C ASP A 117 14.42 3.14 12.34
N LEU A 118 15.62 2.57 12.43
CA LEU A 118 16.55 2.58 11.30
C LEU A 118 16.03 1.72 10.16
N THR A 119 16.05 2.27 8.97
CA THR A 119 15.78 1.54 7.74
C THR A 119 17.00 0.72 7.32
N GLY A 120 16.77 -0.39 6.61
CA GLY A 120 17.82 -1.29 6.15
C GLY A 120 17.25 -2.38 5.22
N PRO A 121 16.72 -1.99 4.05
CA PRO A 121 16.03 -2.93 3.15
C PRO A 121 16.96 -4.03 2.66
N THR A 122 16.48 -5.28 2.68
CA THR A 122 17.28 -6.46 2.30
C THR A 122 17.13 -6.85 0.83
N GLY A 123 16.10 -6.37 0.12
CA GLY A 123 15.83 -6.65 -1.29
C GLY A 123 15.75 -5.37 -2.14
N ILE A 124 15.82 -5.54 -3.46
CA ILE A 124 15.81 -4.44 -4.44
C ILE A 124 14.54 -3.61 -4.37
N TYR A 125 13.38 -4.24 -4.19
CA TYR A 125 12.12 -3.51 -4.01
C TYR A 125 12.19 -2.53 -2.84
N GLY A 126 12.58 -3.00 -1.66
CA GLY A 126 12.72 -2.15 -0.47
C GLY A 126 13.75 -1.03 -0.67
N GLN A 127 14.91 -1.35 -1.28
CA GLN A 127 15.94 -0.36 -1.61
C GLN A 127 15.42 0.73 -2.56
N SER A 128 14.71 0.36 -3.61
CA SER A 128 14.13 1.31 -4.57
C SER A 128 13.07 2.21 -3.93
N LYS A 129 12.22 1.65 -3.04
CA LYS A 129 11.21 2.42 -2.30
C LYS A 129 11.86 3.40 -1.31
N LEU A 130 12.87 2.95 -0.55
CA LEU A 130 13.61 3.82 0.37
C LEU A 130 14.29 4.99 -0.36
N ALA A 131 14.93 4.72 -1.50
CA ALA A 131 15.51 5.79 -2.32
C ALA A 131 14.46 6.81 -2.78
N GLY A 132 13.21 6.36 -3.04
CA GLY A 132 12.10 7.26 -3.33
C GLY A 132 11.66 8.10 -2.14
N GLU A 133 11.61 7.54 -0.93
CA GLU A 133 11.35 8.30 0.30
C GLU A 133 12.40 9.39 0.52
N GLU A 134 13.68 9.05 0.36
CA GLU A 134 14.79 9.99 0.50
C GLU A 134 14.70 11.13 -0.52
N ALA A 135 14.37 10.81 -1.77
CA ALA A 135 14.18 11.80 -2.82
C ALA A 135 12.99 12.74 -2.55
N VAL A 136 11.86 12.21 -2.09
CA VAL A 136 10.68 13.02 -1.72
C VAL A 136 11.02 13.97 -0.58
N ARG A 137 11.71 13.50 0.46
CA ARG A 137 12.15 14.32 1.61
C ARG A 137 13.12 15.43 1.20
N ALA A 138 14.03 15.11 0.28
CA ALA A 138 15.04 16.08 -0.19
C ALA A 138 14.46 17.21 -1.03
N HIS A 139 13.40 16.94 -1.80
CA HIS A 139 12.91 17.88 -2.83
C HIS A 139 11.60 18.58 -2.48
N ASN A 140 10.73 18.01 -1.67
CA ASN A 140 9.47 18.66 -1.30
C ASN A 140 9.29 18.73 0.23
N PRO A 141 9.44 19.92 0.88
CA PRO A 141 9.24 20.06 2.33
C PRO A 141 7.79 19.83 2.77
N ARG A 142 6.82 19.98 1.86
CA ARG A 142 5.39 19.72 2.10
C ARG A 142 5.04 18.30 1.68
N HIS A 143 5.60 17.30 2.38
CA HIS A 143 5.34 15.90 2.07
C HIS A 143 4.80 15.12 3.27
N VAL A 144 3.99 14.11 2.96
CA VAL A 144 3.70 13.00 3.87
C VAL A 144 4.04 11.70 3.16
N ILE A 145 4.93 10.92 3.77
CA ILE A 145 5.25 9.55 3.34
C ILE A 145 4.47 8.61 4.23
N LEU A 146 3.62 7.78 3.62
CA LEU A 146 2.79 6.81 4.33
C LEU A 146 3.31 5.41 4.05
N ARG A 147 4.05 4.81 5.00
CA ARG A 147 4.47 3.41 4.92
C ARG A 147 3.31 2.52 5.30
N THR A 148 3.06 1.51 4.48
CA THR A 148 2.00 0.52 4.70
C THR A 148 2.51 -0.90 4.45
N ALA A 149 1.72 -1.91 4.83
CA ALA A 149 2.10 -3.31 4.76
C ALA A 149 0.95 -4.17 4.25
N TRP A 150 1.26 -5.28 3.58
CA TRP A 150 0.34 -6.37 3.23
C TRP A 150 -0.99 -5.91 2.64
N VAL A 151 -0.91 -5.03 1.63
CA VAL A 151 -2.08 -4.36 1.04
C VAL A 151 -2.96 -5.36 0.30
N PHE A 152 -4.25 -5.34 0.59
CA PHE A 152 -5.28 -6.05 -0.14
C PHE A 152 -6.48 -5.14 -0.46
N ASP A 153 -7.28 -5.54 -1.44
CA ASP A 153 -8.49 -4.82 -1.87
C ASP A 153 -9.50 -5.80 -2.49
N GLU A 154 -10.72 -5.38 -2.65
CA GLU A 154 -11.74 -6.13 -3.42
C GLU A 154 -11.31 -6.34 -4.88
N THR A 155 -10.51 -5.40 -5.44
CA THR A 155 -10.01 -5.43 -6.82
C THR A 155 -8.54 -5.82 -6.90
N GLY A 156 -8.06 -6.12 -8.12
CA GLY A 156 -6.66 -6.49 -8.35
C GLY A 156 -6.28 -7.88 -7.86
N SER A 157 -5.00 -8.20 -7.89
CA SER A 157 -4.42 -9.44 -7.36
C SER A 157 -3.90 -9.19 -5.96
N ASN A 158 -4.25 -10.07 -5.00
CA ASN A 158 -3.78 -9.99 -3.63
C ASN A 158 -3.80 -11.36 -2.95
N PHE A 159 -3.24 -11.44 -1.75
CA PHE A 159 -3.12 -12.68 -0.99
C PHE A 159 -4.49 -13.32 -0.67
N PRO A 160 -5.52 -12.61 -0.13
CA PRO A 160 -6.84 -13.18 0.09
C PRO A 160 -7.45 -13.86 -1.14
N LYS A 161 -7.43 -13.19 -2.28
CA LYS A 161 -7.95 -13.76 -3.55
C LYS A 161 -7.19 -15.01 -3.98
N THR A 162 -5.88 -15.04 -3.73
CA THR A 162 -5.06 -16.23 -3.99
C THR A 162 -5.48 -17.38 -3.09
N MET A 163 -5.71 -17.13 -1.79
CA MET A 163 -6.17 -18.16 -0.87
C MET A 163 -7.54 -18.73 -1.26
N LEU A 164 -8.48 -17.86 -1.60
CA LEU A 164 -9.81 -18.28 -2.06
C LEU A 164 -9.76 -19.13 -3.33
N ARG A 165 -8.93 -18.73 -4.31
CA ARG A 165 -8.75 -19.51 -5.55
C ARG A 165 -8.14 -20.88 -5.26
N LEU A 166 -7.12 -20.94 -4.42
CA LEU A 166 -6.49 -22.20 -4.05
C LEU A 166 -7.46 -23.10 -3.25
N ALA A 167 -8.25 -22.54 -2.34
CA ALA A 167 -9.25 -23.28 -1.56
C ALA A 167 -10.40 -23.83 -2.43
N ALA A 168 -10.68 -23.24 -3.59
CA ALA A 168 -11.63 -23.79 -4.55
C ALA A 168 -11.09 -25.02 -5.31
N GLU A 169 -9.77 -25.24 -5.29
CA GLU A 169 -9.07 -26.27 -6.05
C GLU A 169 -8.43 -27.35 -5.17
N ARG A 170 -8.28 -27.11 -3.85
CA ARG A 170 -7.48 -27.95 -2.94
C ARG A 170 -8.11 -28.00 -1.55
N ASP A 171 -7.99 -29.14 -0.90
CA ASP A 171 -8.43 -29.36 0.48
C ASP A 171 -7.42 -28.83 1.52
N GLU A 172 -6.15 -28.69 1.11
CA GLU A 172 -5.04 -28.19 1.95
C GLU A 172 -4.19 -27.17 1.20
N ILE A 173 -3.74 -26.10 1.93
CA ILE A 173 -2.88 -25.05 1.41
C ILE A 173 -1.74 -24.83 2.40
N SER A 174 -0.50 -25.02 1.96
CA SER A 174 0.69 -24.68 2.73
C SER A 174 0.94 -23.18 2.71
N VAL A 175 1.08 -22.55 3.88
CA VAL A 175 1.28 -21.11 4.03
C VAL A 175 2.36 -20.82 5.07
N VAL A 176 3.25 -19.88 4.76
CA VAL A 176 4.35 -19.46 5.65
C VAL A 176 3.80 -18.90 6.96
N SER A 177 4.35 -19.35 8.09
CA SER A 177 3.90 -19.01 9.44
C SER A 177 4.94 -18.27 10.31
N ASP A 178 6.13 -18.01 9.79
CA ASP A 178 7.24 -17.34 10.46
C ASP A 178 7.55 -15.94 9.91
N GLN A 179 6.62 -15.35 9.14
CA GLN A 179 6.66 -13.96 8.67
C GLN A 179 5.46 -13.21 9.22
N TYR A 180 5.70 -12.09 9.91
CA TYR A 180 4.67 -11.31 10.60
C TYR A 180 4.52 -9.92 10.00
N GLY A 181 3.27 -9.41 9.94
CA GLY A 181 2.92 -8.10 9.40
C GLY A 181 1.51 -7.67 9.75
N ASN A 182 1.06 -6.58 9.13
CA ASN A 182 -0.29 -6.04 9.28
C ASN A 182 -1.05 -6.17 7.95
N PRO A 183 -2.02 -7.08 7.81
CA PRO A 183 -2.94 -7.05 6.68
C PRO A 183 -3.66 -5.70 6.64
N THR A 184 -3.52 -4.97 5.53
CA THR A 184 -4.04 -3.61 5.42
C THR A 184 -4.94 -3.47 4.19
N ASP A 185 -6.18 -3.11 4.43
CA ASP A 185 -7.16 -2.85 3.37
C ASP A 185 -6.82 -1.54 2.63
N ALA A 186 -6.77 -1.58 1.30
CA ALA A 186 -6.57 -0.39 0.49
C ALA A 186 -7.69 0.65 0.67
N HIS A 187 -8.89 0.23 1.06
CA HIS A 187 -9.96 1.12 1.46
C HIS A 187 -9.57 1.97 2.69
N GLU A 188 -8.99 1.33 3.71
CA GLU A 188 -8.50 2.01 4.91
C GLU A 188 -7.31 2.94 4.60
N ILE A 189 -6.39 2.51 3.70
CA ILE A 189 -5.28 3.37 3.23
C ILE A 189 -5.83 4.60 2.49
N ALA A 190 -6.85 4.43 1.66
CA ALA A 190 -7.49 5.55 0.98
C ALA A 190 -8.13 6.53 1.97
N SER A 191 -8.84 6.02 2.99
CA SER A 191 -9.41 6.84 4.06
C SER A 191 -8.33 7.59 4.85
N ALA A 192 -7.21 6.92 5.14
CA ALA A 192 -6.05 7.55 5.79
C ALA A 192 -5.45 8.68 4.94
N LEU A 193 -5.26 8.46 3.64
CA LEU A 193 -4.77 9.50 2.71
C LEU A 193 -5.73 10.69 2.60
N LEU A 194 -7.04 10.43 2.62
CA LEU A 194 -8.07 11.48 2.64
C LEU A 194 -8.08 12.24 3.97
N ALA A 195 -7.86 11.57 5.11
CA ALA A 195 -7.70 12.22 6.41
C ALA A 195 -6.47 13.14 6.45
N ILE A 196 -5.33 12.70 5.87
CA ILE A 196 -4.14 13.54 5.70
C ILE A 196 -4.50 14.77 4.84
N ALA A 197 -5.12 14.55 3.68
CA ALA A 197 -5.48 15.62 2.75
C ALA A 197 -6.40 16.65 3.43
N LYS A 198 -7.38 16.18 4.19
CA LYS A 198 -8.29 17.05 4.95
C LYS A 198 -7.54 17.85 6.03
N ARG A 199 -6.61 17.21 6.75
CA ARG A 199 -5.79 17.89 7.78
C ARG A 199 -4.89 18.98 7.16
N ILE A 200 -4.37 18.76 5.96
CA ILE A 200 -3.59 19.75 5.21
C ILE A 200 -4.49 20.93 4.78
N GLU A 201 -5.70 20.64 4.27
CA GLU A 201 -6.67 21.68 3.87
C GLU A 201 -7.08 22.57 5.03
N ASP A 202 -7.38 21.96 6.23
CA ASP A 202 -7.91 22.67 7.38
C ASP A 202 -6.88 23.53 8.13
N ALA A 203 -5.60 23.16 8.12
CA ALA A 203 -4.55 23.84 8.88
C ALA A 203 -3.20 23.82 8.16
N PRO A 204 -3.04 24.50 7.03
CA PRO A 204 -1.83 24.40 6.20
C PRO A 204 -0.51 24.71 6.93
N PRO A 205 -0.41 25.73 7.84
CA PRO A 205 0.85 26.01 8.53
C PRO A 205 1.26 24.91 9.51
N ASP A 206 0.26 24.26 10.14
CA ASP A 206 0.44 23.26 11.20
C ASP A 206 0.23 21.82 10.70
N ALA A 207 0.26 21.60 9.38
CA ALA A 207 0.13 20.27 8.81
C ALA A 207 1.29 19.38 9.28
N PRO A 208 1.02 18.14 9.72
CA PRO A 208 2.06 17.23 10.17
C PRO A 208 2.80 16.62 8.97
N TRP A 209 3.88 17.28 8.54
CA TRP A 209 4.76 16.79 7.48
C TRP A 209 5.70 15.69 8.00
N GLY A 210 6.11 14.78 7.12
CA GLY A 210 7.09 13.75 7.43
C GLY A 210 6.65 12.34 7.09
N ILE A 211 7.19 11.37 7.81
CA ILE A 211 6.94 9.93 7.61
C ILE A 211 5.95 9.46 8.67
N PHE A 212 5.00 8.64 8.26
CA PHE A 212 4.01 8.00 9.12
C PHE A 212 3.80 6.55 8.69
N HIS A 213 3.44 5.72 9.67
CA HIS A 213 3.05 4.34 9.43
C HIS A 213 1.54 4.21 9.45
N PHE A 214 1.00 3.43 8.52
CA PHE A 214 -0.41 3.06 8.51
C PHE A 214 -0.59 1.61 8.08
N GLY A 215 -0.89 0.76 9.03
CA GLY A 215 -1.21 -0.65 8.84
C GLY A 215 -2.55 -1.01 9.47
N GLY A 216 -3.08 -2.17 9.09
CA GLY A 216 -4.23 -2.73 9.79
C GLY A 216 -3.94 -2.87 11.30
N PRO A 217 -4.97 -2.82 12.17
CA PRO A 217 -4.77 -2.76 13.62
C PRO A 217 -4.30 -4.09 14.22
N GLU A 218 -4.38 -5.17 13.46
CA GLU A 218 -4.04 -6.52 13.89
C GLU A 218 -2.74 -6.97 13.26
N THR A 219 -1.86 -7.58 14.06
CA THR A 219 -0.61 -8.20 13.61
C THR A 219 -0.75 -9.70 13.59
N MET A 220 -0.27 -10.37 12.55
CA MET A 220 -0.34 -11.82 12.41
C MET A 220 0.66 -12.33 11.38
N ASN A 221 0.83 -13.65 11.29
CA ASN A 221 1.56 -14.28 10.20
C ASN A 221 0.66 -14.59 8.99
N TRP A 222 1.27 -14.98 7.86
CA TRP A 222 0.51 -15.27 6.64
C TRP A 222 -0.46 -16.44 6.79
N ALA A 223 -0.10 -17.48 7.58
CA ALA A 223 -0.97 -18.63 7.81
C ALA A 223 -2.21 -18.24 8.65
N GLU A 224 -2.05 -17.39 9.66
CA GLU A 224 -3.17 -16.82 10.41
C GLU A 224 -4.05 -15.95 9.54
N PHE A 225 -3.46 -15.11 8.68
CA PHE A 225 -4.23 -14.30 7.73
C PHE A 225 -5.04 -15.19 6.77
N ALA A 226 -4.43 -16.26 6.22
CA ALA A 226 -5.15 -17.22 5.38
C ALA A 226 -6.34 -17.85 6.12
N ARG A 227 -6.15 -18.27 7.38
CA ARG A 227 -7.24 -18.84 8.22
C ARG A 227 -8.39 -17.83 8.42
N ARG A 228 -8.07 -16.55 8.67
CA ARG A 228 -9.08 -15.49 8.81
C ARG A 228 -9.88 -15.32 7.52
N VAL A 229 -9.19 -15.24 6.37
CA VAL A 229 -9.82 -15.13 5.03
C VAL A 229 -10.78 -16.30 4.79
N LEU A 230 -10.32 -17.55 5.02
CA LEU A 230 -11.14 -18.75 4.78
C LEU A 230 -12.29 -18.90 5.78
N ALA A 231 -12.14 -18.41 7.01
CA ALA A 231 -13.22 -18.38 7.98
C ALA A 231 -14.36 -17.43 7.54
N VAL A 232 -14.03 -16.24 6.99
CA VAL A 232 -15.03 -15.33 6.43
C VAL A 232 -15.64 -15.93 5.15
N SER A 233 -14.83 -16.57 4.31
CA SER A 233 -15.30 -17.29 3.12
C SER A 233 -16.36 -18.36 3.47
N ALA A 234 -16.08 -19.20 4.47
CA ALA A 234 -17.00 -20.24 4.93
C ALA A 234 -18.36 -19.68 5.35
N ARG A 235 -18.36 -18.60 6.14
CA ARG A 235 -19.61 -17.91 6.57
C ARG A 235 -20.38 -17.29 5.41
N SER A 236 -19.68 -16.98 4.32
CA SER A 236 -20.26 -16.39 3.10
C SER A 236 -20.65 -17.45 2.04
N GLY A 237 -20.54 -18.74 2.36
CA GLY A 237 -20.82 -19.84 1.43
C GLY A 237 -19.74 -20.03 0.36
N GLY A 238 -18.53 -19.53 0.60
CA GLY A 238 -17.39 -19.65 -0.28
C GLY A 238 -16.50 -20.87 0.01
N PRO A 239 -15.41 -21.07 -0.74
CA PRO A 239 -14.51 -22.20 -0.60
C PRO A 239 -13.74 -22.17 0.72
N THR A 240 -13.36 -23.36 1.20
CA THR A 240 -12.55 -23.57 2.40
C THR A 240 -11.44 -24.58 2.13
N ALA A 241 -10.35 -24.49 2.88
CA ALA A 241 -9.27 -25.46 2.88
C ALA A 241 -8.59 -25.48 4.26
N ALA A 242 -7.94 -26.57 4.60
CA ALA A 242 -7.06 -26.62 5.75
C ALA A 242 -5.76 -25.82 5.46
N ILE A 243 -5.31 -25.02 6.43
CA ILE A 243 -4.03 -24.32 6.32
C ILE A 243 -2.96 -25.09 7.07
N VAL A 244 -1.93 -25.50 6.33
CA VAL A 244 -0.74 -26.19 6.86
C VAL A 244 0.37 -25.15 7.01
N ASP A 245 0.90 -25.02 8.22
CA ASP A 245 2.00 -24.08 8.53
C ASP A 245 3.30 -24.63 7.98
N ILE A 246 4.02 -23.78 7.24
CA ILE A 246 5.37 -24.06 6.77
C ILE A 246 6.30 -22.90 7.16
N SER A 247 7.60 -23.16 7.17
CA SER A 247 8.63 -22.15 7.37
C SER A 247 8.96 -21.39 6.07
N THR A 248 9.62 -20.25 6.20
CA THR A 248 10.15 -19.49 5.05
C THR A 248 11.10 -20.33 4.20
N ASP A 249 11.92 -21.19 4.84
CA ASP A 249 12.90 -22.04 4.13
C ASP A 249 12.22 -23.12 3.26
N GLU A 250 10.98 -23.51 3.59
CA GLU A 250 10.18 -24.45 2.79
C GLU A 250 9.49 -23.79 1.60
N TYR A 251 9.50 -22.43 1.53
CA TYR A 251 8.92 -21.68 0.42
C TYR A 251 9.92 -20.65 -0.15
N PRO A 252 11.00 -21.10 -0.81
CA PRO A 252 12.02 -20.21 -1.33
C PRO A 252 11.47 -19.27 -2.40
N THR A 253 11.81 -17.98 -2.28
CA THR A 253 11.42 -16.92 -3.22
C THR A 253 12.67 -16.15 -3.70
N PRO A 254 12.64 -15.55 -4.92
CA PRO A 254 13.76 -14.75 -5.42
C PRO A 254 14.15 -13.61 -4.49
N ALA A 255 13.19 -12.86 -4.01
CA ALA A 255 13.42 -11.80 -3.02
C ALA A 255 13.35 -12.36 -1.60
N LYS A 256 14.28 -11.96 -0.75
CA LYS A 256 14.24 -12.26 0.69
C LYS A 256 13.07 -11.53 1.33
N ARG A 257 12.21 -12.28 2.02
CA ARG A 257 11.09 -11.70 2.79
C ARG A 257 11.54 -11.38 4.22
N PRO A 258 11.13 -10.21 4.80
CA PRO A 258 11.40 -9.92 6.21
C PRO A 258 10.62 -10.88 7.12
N ALA A 259 11.24 -11.36 8.20
CA ALA A 259 10.55 -12.15 9.21
C ALA A 259 9.54 -11.29 10.00
N ASN A 260 9.83 -10.00 10.13
CA ASN A 260 8.94 -9.03 10.76
C ASN A 260 8.81 -7.78 9.89
N SER A 261 7.59 -7.44 9.54
CA SER A 261 7.22 -6.21 8.84
C SER A 261 6.07 -5.46 9.52
N MET A 262 5.84 -5.75 10.81
CA MET A 262 4.79 -5.09 11.58
C MET A 262 5.08 -3.60 11.74
N LEU A 263 4.07 -2.77 11.52
CA LEU A 263 4.13 -1.32 11.65
C LEU A 263 3.28 -0.85 12.84
N ASP A 264 3.81 0.06 13.64
CA ASP A 264 3.06 0.79 14.66
C ASP A 264 2.43 2.04 14.01
N SER A 265 1.12 2.17 14.08
CA SER A 265 0.36 3.28 13.51
C SER A 265 -0.05 4.34 14.55
N SER A 266 0.45 4.26 15.77
CA SER A 266 0.04 5.14 16.88
C SER A 266 0.34 6.62 16.61
N LEU A 267 1.47 6.92 15.96
CA LEU A 267 1.81 8.28 15.60
C LEU A 267 0.84 8.84 14.55
N PHE A 268 0.46 8.03 13.58
CA PHE A 268 -0.53 8.40 12.57
C PHE A 268 -1.89 8.71 13.22
N GLU A 269 -2.38 7.82 14.09
CA GLU A 269 -3.64 8.01 14.82
C GLU A 269 -3.61 9.30 15.64
N ALA A 270 -2.53 9.57 16.36
CA ALA A 270 -2.37 10.77 17.17
C ALA A 270 -2.34 12.07 16.35
N ARG A 271 -1.83 12.03 15.10
CA ARG A 271 -1.66 13.22 14.24
C ARG A 271 -2.84 13.50 13.31
N PHE A 272 -3.52 12.46 12.86
CA PHE A 272 -4.59 12.57 11.88
C PHE A 272 -5.96 12.14 12.40
N GLY A 273 -6.03 11.58 13.61
CA GLY A 273 -7.30 11.20 14.25
C GLY A 273 -8.02 10.05 13.55
N TYR A 274 -7.32 9.25 12.76
CA TYR A 274 -7.90 8.13 12.02
C TYR A 274 -7.18 6.82 12.36
N ARG A 275 -7.95 5.76 12.56
CA ARG A 275 -7.50 4.41 12.81
C ARG A 275 -8.22 3.44 11.88
N ALA A 276 -7.49 2.47 11.34
CA ALA A 276 -8.08 1.43 10.50
C ALA A 276 -9.10 0.59 11.25
N ALA A 277 -10.17 0.20 10.57
CA ALA A 277 -11.17 -0.72 11.08
C ALA A 277 -10.56 -2.12 11.34
N PRO A 278 -11.17 -2.96 12.20
CA PRO A 278 -10.77 -4.34 12.39
C PRO A 278 -10.73 -5.11 11.07
N LEU A 279 -9.76 -6.03 10.93
CA LEU A 279 -9.56 -6.85 9.73
C LEU A 279 -10.84 -7.56 9.27
N GLU A 280 -11.63 -8.06 10.21
CA GLU A 280 -12.89 -8.75 9.92
C GLU A 280 -13.84 -7.90 9.06
N ASN A 281 -14.00 -6.61 9.38
CA ASN A 281 -14.85 -5.68 8.64
C ASN A 281 -14.38 -5.54 7.17
N SER A 282 -13.08 -5.45 6.97
CA SER A 282 -12.47 -5.36 5.65
C SER A 282 -12.66 -6.64 4.83
N LEU A 283 -12.49 -7.81 5.46
CA LEU A 283 -12.72 -9.09 4.82
C LEU A 283 -14.19 -9.28 4.45
N GLU A 284 -15.11 -8.95 5.35
CA GLU A 284 -16.56 -9.04 5.08
C GLU A 284 -16.98 -8.09 3.95
N ARG A 285 -16.41 -6.89 3.89
CA ARG A 285 -16.64 -5.92 2.81
C ARG A 285 -16.18 -6.45 1.45
N CYS A 286 -14.99 -7.06 1.41
CA CYS A 286 -14.39 -7.53 0.16
C CYS A 286 -14.95 -8.88 -0.32
N MET A 287 -15.41 -9.73 0.58
CA MET A 287 -15.77 -11.11 0.29
C MET A 287 -16.80 -11.26 -0.82
N PRO A 288 -17.91 -10.48 -0.87
CA PRO A 288 -18.91 -10.62 -1.93
C PRO A 288 -18.33 -10.43 -3.34
N GLU A 289 -17.37 -9.49 -3.49
CA GLU A 289 -16.73 -9.22 -4.78
C GLU A 289 -15.74 -10.34 -5.15
N TRP A 290 -14.98 -10.84 -4.17
CA TRP A 290 -14.05 -11.94 -4.39
C TRP A 290 -14.72 -13.22 -4.82
N LEU A 291 -15.89 -13.54 -4.24
CA LEU A 291 -16.65 -14.77 -4.54
C LEU A 291 -17.29 -14.75 -5.94
N LYS A 292 -17.61 -13.58 -6.51
CA LYS A 292 -18.14 -13.49 -7.88
C LYS A 292 -17.22 -14.08 -8.95
N GLY A 293 -15.91 -14.03 -8.74
CA GLY A 293 -14.89 -14.51 -9.67
C GLY A 293 -14.52 -16.00 -9.51
N ILE A 294 -15.05 -16.68 -8.49
CA ILE A 294 -14.71 -18.07 -8.17
C ILE A 294 -15.80 -18.99 -8.71
N ARG A 295 -15.41 -19.92 -9.60
CA ARG A 295 -16.29 -21.00 -10.03
C ARG A 295 -16.27 -22.09 -8.94
N PHE A 296 -17.38 -22.32 -8.29
CA PHE A 296 -17.56 -23.48 -7.40
C PHE A 296 -17.72 -24.73 -8.27
N SER A 297 -16.87 -25.74 -8.04
CA SER A 297 -17.18 -27.11 -8.49
C SER A 297 -18.37 -27.58 -7.68
N ALA A 298 -19.50 -27.86 -8.34
CA ALA A 298 -20.73 -28.36 -7.73
C ALA A 298 -20.52 -29.78 -7.24
#